data_d2f4ef8c97d4211480cabd396a59a93d
#
_entry.id   d2f4ef8c97d4211480cabd396a59a93d
#
_cell.length_a   1.000
_cell.length_b   1.000
_cell.length_c   1.000
_cell.angle_alpha   90.00
_cell.angle_beta   90.00
_cell.angle_gamma   90.00
#
_symmetry.space_group_name_H-M   'P 1'
#
loop_
_entity.id
_entity.type
_entity.pdbx_description
1 polymer ?
#
loop_
_entity_poly.entity_id
_entity_poly.type
_entity_poly.pdbx_seq_one_letter_code
_entity_poly.pdbx_strand_id
1 'polypeptide(L)' 'TAEEIREIIKSKPLLLPCKVRLEEGVSWCHIDCYDDGTEDKITTFKA' A
#
# COMPACT_ATOMS: atom_id res chain seq x y z
N THR A 1 -5.01 -0.33 -14.31
CA THR A 1 -4.76 1.01 -13.78
C THR A 1 -4.03 0.92 -12.44
N ALA A 2 -3.46 2.02 -12.00
CA ALA A 2 -2.80 2.08 -10.70
C ALA A 2 -3.79 1.77 -9.57
N GLU A 3 -5.03 2.21 -9.70
CA GLU A 3 -6.06 1.94 -8.71
C GLU A 3 -6.37 0.44 -8.62
N GLU A 4 -6.41 -0.24 -9.75
CA GLU A 4 -6.62 -1.69 -9.74
C GLU A 4 -5.48 -2.43 -9.05
N ILE A 5 -4.25 -1.97 -9.26
CA ILE A 5 -3.07 -2.56 -8.59
C ILE A 5 -3.15 -2.33 -7.08
N ARG A 6 -3.54 -1.14 -6.64
CA ARG A 6 -3.72 -0.84 -5.22
C ARG A 6 -4.77 -1.76 -4.59
N GLU A 7 -5.87 -1.99 -5.29
CA GLU A 7 -6.93 -2.86 -4.79
C GLU A 7 -6.44 -4.30 -4.62
N ILE A 8 -5.65 -4.80 -5.58
CA ILE A 8 -5.07 -6.14 -5.49
C ILE A 8 -4.16 -6.24 -4.27
N ILE A 9 -3.31 -5.25 -4.05
CA ILE A 9 -2.38 -5.23 -2.91
C ILE A 9 -3.15 -5.22 -1.60
N LYS A 10 -4.17 -4.37 -1.48
CA LYS A 10 -4.99 -4.26 -0.28
C LYS A 10 -5.74 -5.55 0.04
N SER A 11 -6.07 -6.34 -0.96
CA SER A 11 -6.82 -7.57 -0.77
C SER A 11 -5.97 -8.73 -0.27
N LYS A 12 -4.63 -8.62 -0.31
CA LYS A 12 -3.72 -9.71 0.01
C LYS A 12 -2.57 -9.27 0.92
N PRO A 13 -2.88 -8.67 2.08
CA PRO A 13 -1.82 -8.16 2.96
C PRO A 13 -0.89 -9.24 3.49
N LEU A 14 -1.38 -10.47 3.65
CA LEU A 14 -0.57 -11.56 4.19
C LEU A 14 0.52 -12.04 3.24
N LEU A 15 0.43 -11.67 1.96
CA LEU A 15 1.45 -12.03 0.98
C LEU A 15 2.60 -11.03 0.92
N LEU A 16 2.47 -9.90 1.59
CA LEU A 16 3.49 -8.86 1.58
C LEU A 16 4.64 -9.22 2.51
N PRO A 17 5.90 -9.01 2.07
CA PRO A 17 7.07 -9.36 2.89
C PRO A 17 7.32 -8.40 4.05
N CYS A 18 6.72 -7.22 4.03
CA CYS A 18 6.90 -6.20 5.04
C CYS A 18 5.65 -5.33 5.11
N LYS A 19 5.58 -4.48 6.13
CA LYS A 19 4.55 -3.45 6.17
C LYS A 19 4.84 -2.45 5.06
N VAL A 20 3.79 -2.01 4.36
CA VAL A 20 3.94 -1.17 3.17
C VAL A 20 3.10 0.09 3.28
N ARG A 21 3.49 1.09 2.52
CA ARG A 21 2.77 2.35 2.37
C ARG A 21 2.44 2.54 0.90
N LEU A 22 1.18 2.89 0.62
CA LEU A 22 0.68 3.13 -0.73
C LEU A 22 0.30 4.59 -0.89
N GLU A 23 0.75 5.20 -1.98
CA GLU A 23 0.35 6.54 -2.36
C GLU A 23 -0.97 6.49 -3.12
N GLU A 24 -1.93 7.32 -2.71
CA GLU A 24 -3.25 7.37 -3.31
C GLU A 24 -3.47 8.69 -4.04
N GLY A 25 -4.48 8.70 -4.91
CA GLY A 25 -4.85 9.90 -5.65
C GLY A 25 -3.95 10.24 -6.81
N VAL A 26 -3.09 9.30 -7.24
CA VAL A 26 -2.16 9.50 -8.34
C VAL A 26 -2.35 8.43 -9.41
N SER A 27 -1.89 8.71 -10.61
CA SER A 27 -2.07 7.81 -11.74
C SER A 27 -1.03 6.68 -11.81
N TRP A 28 -0.05 6.71 -10.92
CA TRP A 28 0.96 5.65 -10.81
C TRP A 28 0.77 4.87 -9.52
N CYS A 29 1.39 3.69 -9.44
CA CYS A 29 1.35 2.90 -8.23
C CYS A 29 2.70 3.04 -7.52
N HIS A 30 2.70 3.73 -6.38
CA HIS A 30 3.87 3.86 -5.53
C HIS A 30 3.67 3.03 -4.28
N ILE A 31 4.62 2.14 -4.00
CA ILE A 31 4.61 1.29 -2.81
C ILE A 31 6.02 1.25 -2.23
N ASP A 32 6.12 1.36 -0.91
CA ASP A 32 7.40 1.20 -0.22
C ASP A 32 7.19 0.47 1.11
N CYS A 33 8.28 -0.01 1.68
CA CYS A 33 8.24 -0.61 3.01
C CYS A 33 8.22 0.51 4.04
N TYR A 34 7.22 0.46 4.92
CA TYR A 34 7.04 1.50 5.93
C TYR A 34 6.34 0.92 7.15
N ASP A 35 6.97 1.07 8.31
CA ASP A 35 6.38 0.66 9.58
C ASP A 35 6.08 1.91 10.40
N ASP A 36 4.80 2.22 10.56
CA ASP A 36 4.35 3.39 11.29
C ASP A 36 4.09 3.11 12.77
N GLY A 37 4.48 1.93 13.24
CA GLY A 37 4.30 1.54 14.63
C GLY A 37 2.93 0.97 14.95
N THR A 38 2.03 0.88 13.97
CA THR A 38 0.72 0.26 14.15
C THR A 38 0.77 -1.21 13.73
N GLU A 39 -0.33 -1.93 13.95
CA GLU A 39 -0.44 -3.31 13.52
C GLU A 39 -0.90 -3.45 12.07
N ASP A 40 -1.27 -2.36 11.43
CA ASP A 40 -1.75 -2.37 10.06
C ASP A 40 -0.62 -2.74 9.11
N LYS A 41 -0.86 -3.74 8.26
CA LYS A 41 0.10 -4.17 7.25
C LYS A 41 0.23 -3.14 6.13
N ILE A 42 -0.85 -2.45 5.82
CA ILE A 42 -0.91 -1.50 4.72
C ILE A 42 -1.36 -0.14 5.25
N THR A 43 -0.58 0.89 4.96
CA THR A 43 -0.90 2.28 5.28
C THR A 43 -1.02 3.04 3.97
N THR A 44 -1.91 4.01 3.91
CA THR A 44 -2.08 4.83 2.71
C THR A 44 -1.81 6.29 3.03
N PHE A 45 -1.39 7.04 2.03
CA PHE A 45 -1.17 8.47 2.13
C PHE A 45 -1.50 9.14 0.81
N LYS A 46 -1.77 10.41 0.85
CA LYS A 46 -2.04 11.20 -0.36
C LYS A 46 -0.83 12.04 -0.73
N ALA A 47 -0.65 12.15 -2.03
CA ALA A 47 0.44 12.98 -2.57
C ALA A 47 0.22 14.46 -2.23
#